data_cb6ca0bc5bcde83cb6ae5a5f785b01d1
#
_entry.id   cb6ca0bc5bcde83cb6ae5a5f785b01d1
#
_cell.length_a   1.000
_cell.length_b   1.000
_cell.length_c   1.000
_cell.angle_alpha   90.00
_cell.angle_beta   90.00
_cell.angle_gamma   90.00
#
_symmetry.space_group_name_H-M   'P 1'
#
loop_
_entity.id
_entity.type
_entity.pdbx_description
1 polymer ?
#
loop_
_entity_poly.entity_id
_entity_poly.type
_entity_poly.pdbx_seq_one_letter_code
_entity_poly.pdbx_strand_id
1 'polypeptide(L)'
;IYFTFVLLLKDKTMKRILASLIVLFALFSTSCAQSKKEEKKEDTSVIQMDKQMFLDKVFDYTTGATEWKYQGSKPAVIDFYATWCGPCRMVAPILKDLAKEYGDSIVVYKVDTDKEKELSMAMGIQSLPTIVFIPQTGQPQIIVGAADKATFKRAINEVLLNKK
;
A
#
# COMPACT_ATOMS: atom_id res chain seq x y z
N ILE A 1 42.30 38.08 9.04
CA ILE A 1 42.51 37.52 7.68
C ILE A 1 41.53 38.11 6.67
N TYR A 2 40.30 38.49 7.05
CA TYR A 2 39.28 39.08 6.14
C TYR A 2 39.56 40.57 5.82
N PHE A 3 40.29 41.28 6.65
CA PHE A 3 40.51 42.72 6.47
C PHE A 3 41.59 43.05 5.44
N THR A 4 42.53 42.14 5.17
CA THR A 4 43.62 42.31 4.18
C THR A 4 43.20 42.04 2.74
N PHE A 5 42.08 41.34 2.52
CA PHE A 5 41.60 41.02 1.16
C PHE A 5 40.80 42.16 0.50
N VAL A 6 40.27 43.06 1.30
CA VAL A 6 39.45 44.17 0.79
C VAL A 6 40.30 45.34 0.22
N LEU A 7 41.56 45.43 0.62
CA LEU A 7 42.46 46.51 0.18
C LEU A 7 43.12 46.31 -1.20
N LEU A 8 43.03 45.08 -1.76
CA LEU A 8 43.60 44.75 -3.07
C LEU A 8 42.65 45.02 -4.27
N LEU A 9 41.41 45.45 -4.04
CA LEU A 9 40.43 45.71 -5.08
C LEU A 9 40.36 47.17 -5.54
N LYS A 10 41.51 47.89 -5.57
CA LYS A 10 41.52 49.29 -5.97
C LYS A 10 41.73 49.51 -7.49
N ASP A 11 41.80 48.44 -8.28
CA ASP A 11 41.97 48.55 -9.72
C ASP A 11 40.62 48.37 -10.48
N LYS A 12 40.25 49.38 -11.28
CA LYS A 12 39.02 49.40 -12.09
C LYS A 12 38.94 48.25 -13.07
N THR A 13 40.07 47.71 -13.50
CA THR A 13 40.17 46.63 -14.45
C THR A 13 39.80 45.27 -13.81
N MET A 14 40.16 45.04 -12.54
CA MET A 14 39.83 43.82 -11.81
C MET A 14 38.33 43.76 -11.46
N LYS A 15 37.69 44.92 -11.17
CA LYS A 15 36.24 44.96 -10.94
C LYS A 15 35.42 44.56 -12.19
N ARG A 16 35.90 44.93 -13.38
CA ARG A 16 35.25 44.52 -14.65
C ARG A 16 35.41 43.03 -14.95
N ILE A 17 36.56 42.44 -14.63
CA ILE A 17 36.81 41.00 -14.80
C ILE A 17 35.98 40.21 -13.81
N LEU A 18 35.86 40.62 -12.53
CA LEU A 18 35.01 39.94 -11.55
C LEU A 18 33.52 40.03 -11.92
N ALA A 19 33.05 41.18 -12.42
CA ALA A 19 31.67 41.32 -12.86
C ALA A 19 31.36 40.47 -14.09
N SER A 20 32.32 40.29 -15.00
CA SER A 20 32.20 39.41 -16.18
C SER A 20 32.14 37.94 -15.78
N LEU A 21 32.96 37.51 -14.79
CA LEU A 21 32.97 36.14 -14.29
C LEU A 21 31.69 35.77 -13.54
N ILE A 22 31.08 36.72 -12.81
CA ILE A 22 29.80 36.49 -12.10
C ILE A 22 28.66 36.32 -13.11
N VAL A 23 28.64 37.09 -14.20
CA VAL A 23 27.62 36.98 -15.24
C VAL A 23 27.76 35.66 -16.02
N LEU A 24 28.99 35.18 -16.28
CA LEU A 24 29.21 33.87 -16.91
C LEU A 24 28.80 32.72 -15.98
N PHE A 25 29.00 32.85 -14.67
CA PHE A 25 28.59 31.81 -13.71
C PHE A 25 27.07 31.74 -13.53
N ALA A 26 26.36 32.86 -13.69
CA ALA A 26 24.88 32.92 -13.62
C ALA A 26 24.20 32.26 -14.84
N LEU A 27 24.89 32.16 -15.98
CA LEU A 27 24.34 31.51 -17.20
C LEU A 27 24.56 29.98 -17.21
N PHE A 28 25.35 29.43 -16.31
CA PHE A 28 25.61 27.98 -16.23
C PHE A 28 24.73 27.22 -15.23
N SER A 29 23.86 27.93 -14.47
CA SER A 29 23.01 27.33 -13.43
C SER A 29 21.59 27.00 -13.86
N THR A 30 21.25 26.99 -15.14
CA THR A 30 19.91 26.63 -15.64
C THR A 30 19.95 25.37 -16.50
N SER A 31 20.42 24.25 -15.94
CA SER A 31 20.13 22.95 -16.50
C SER A 31 20.25 21.87 -15.43
N CYS A 32 19.58 22.04 -14.28
CA CYS A 32 19.15 20.92 -13.49
C CYS A 32 17.74 20.55 -13.98
N ALA A 33 17.69 19.63 -14.96
CA ALA A 33 16.49 18.87 -15.22
C ALA A 33 16.11 18.17 -13.90
N GLN A 34 15.20 18.77 -13.14
CA GLN A 34 14.49 18.08 -12.09
C GLN A 34 13.70 16.96 -12.75
N SER A 35 14.31 15.77 -12.78
CA SER A 35 13.57 14.53 -12.89
C SER A 35 12.54 14.56 -11.77
N LYS A 36 11.33 14.96 -12.10
CA LYS A 36 10.16 14.84 -11.26
C LYS A 36 9.99 13.35 -11.03
N LYS A 37 10.56 12.85 -9.93
CA LYS A 37 10.23 11.53 -9.41
C LYS A 37 8.74 11.64 -9.09
N GLU A 38 7.90 11.16 -10.00
CA GLU A 38 6.49 10.94 -9.67
C GLU A 38 6.50 10.02 -8.47
N GLU A 39 6.27 10.58 -7.30
CA GLU A 39 5.82 9.83 -6.13
C GLU A 39 4.53 9.15 -6.59
N LYS A 40 4.68 7.88 -6.98
CA LYS A 40 3.55 6.99 -7.19
C LYS A 40 2.82 6.98 -5.84
N LYS A 41 1.77 7.80 -5.74
CA LYS A 41 0.89 7.85 -4.58
C LYS A 41 0.47 6.41 -4.32
N GLU A 42 1.04 5.81 -3.28
CA GLU A 42 0.78 4.43 -2.92
C GLU A 42 -0.73 4.33 -2.71
N ASP A 43 -1.37 3.55 -3.55
CA ASP A 43 -2.82 3.36 -3.51
C ASP A 43 -3.13 2.50 -2.29
N THR A 44 -3.41 3.17 -1.18
CA THR A 44 -3.69 2.57 0.13
C THR A 44 -5.05 1.91 0.23
N SER A 45 -5.77 1.76 -0.90
CA SER A 45 -7.09 1.14 -0.90
C SER A 45 -7.07 -0.34 -0.51
N VAL A 46 -5.92 -1.03 -0.72
CA VAL A 46 -5.69 -2.42 -0.28
C VAL A 46 -4.44 -2.44 0.59
N ILE A 47 -4.57 -2.92 1.81
CA ILE A 47 -3.54 -2.88 2.85
C ILE A 47 -2.77 -4.20 2.86
N GLN A 48 -1.42 -4.14 2.78
CA GLN A 48 -0.60 -5.32 3.01
C GLN A 48 -0.68 -5.70 4.48
N MET A 49 -1.02 -6.97 4.76
CA MET A 49 -1.17 -7.50 6.11
C MET A 49 -0.09 -8.54 6.37
N ASP A 50 0.57 -8.42 7.50
CA ASP A 50 1.45 -9.44 8.08
C ASP A 50 0.72 -10.19 9.21
N LYS A 51 1.40 -11.21 9.76
CA LYS A 51 0.88 -12.02 10.87
C LYS A 51 0.51 -11.16 12.09
N GLN A 52 1.37 -10.19 12.48
CA GLN A 52 1.11 -9.39 13.66
C GLN A 52 -0.14 -8.52 13.48
N MET A 53 -0.28 -7.90 12.33
CA MET A 53 -1.48 -7.12 12.01
C MET A 53 -2.74 -8.00 12.00
N PHE A 54 -2.65 -9.26 11.54
CA PHE A 54 -3.76 -10.20 11.60
C PHE A 54 -4.17 -10.49 13.04
N LEU A 55 -3.21 -10.79 13.91
CA LEU A 55 -3.45 -11.06 15.33
C LEU A 55 -4.10 -9.85 16.03
N ASP A 56 -3.65 -8.64 15.72
CA ASP A 56 -4.13 -7.41 16.36
C ASP A 56 -5.49 -6.92 15.83
N LYS A 57 -5.80 -7.20 14.55
CA LYS A 57 -6.94 -6.56 13.88
C LYS A 57 -8.01 -7.51 13.38
N VAL A 58 -7.71 -8.81 13.34
CA VAL A 58 -8.64 -9.81 12.81
C VAL A 58 -8.98 -10.83 13.88
N PHE A 59 -8.05 -11.67 14.25
CA PHE A 59 -8.27 -12.73 15.21
C PHE A 59 -6.95 -13.25 15.77
N ASP A 60 -6.83 -13.26 17.10
CA ASP A 60 -5.67 -13.83 17.77
C ASP A 60 -5.89 -15.34 18.03
N TYR A 61 -5.39 -16.16 17.10
CA TYR A 61 -5.45 -17.62 17.22
C TYR A 61 -4.39 -18.19 18.17
N THR A 62 -3.45 -17.38 18.67
CA THR A 62 -2.35 -17.84 19.54
C THR A 62 -2.80 -17.96 21.00
N THR A 63 -3.90 -17.36 21.36
CA THR A 63 -4.46 -17.37 22.73
C THR A 63 -5.20 -18.67 23.10
N GLY A 64 -5.31 -19.61 22.16
CA GLY A 64 -6.11 -20.83 22.35
C GLY A 64 -7.62 -20.57 22.33
N ALA A 65 -8.06 -19.43 21.81
CA ALA A 65 -9.48 -19.12 21.67
C ALA A 65 -10.18 -20.17 20.79
N THR A 66 -11.26 -20.75 21.30
CA THR A 66 -12.07 -21.76 20.60
C THR A 66 -13.18 -21.13 19.76
N GLU A 67 -13.49 -19.87 20.02
CA GLU A 67 -14.54 -19.14 19.32
C GLU A 67 -13.95 -18.03 18.46
N TRP A 68 -14.47 -17.93 17.22
CA TRP A 68 -14.12 -16.82 16.33
C TRP A 68 -14.71 -15.50 16.87
N LYS A 69 -13.85 -14.53 17.14
CA LYS A 69 -14.23 -13.18 17.53
C LYS A 69 -13.43 -12.16 16.73
N TYR A 70 -14.08 -11.56 15.74
CA TYR A 70 -13.45 -10.52 14.92
C TYR A 70 -13.14 -9.28 15.75
N GLN A 71 -11.91 -8.75 15.61
CA GLN A 71 -11.42 -7.61 16.39
C GLN A 71 -11.46 -6.29 15.62
N GLY A 72 -11.75 -6.33 14.32
CA GLY A 72 -11.75 -5.14 13.47
C GLY A 72 -12.96 -4.23 13.72
N SER A 73 -12.81 -2.95 13.41
CA SER A 73 -13.87 -1.94 13.53
C SER A 73 -14.80 -1.86 12.32
N LYS A 74 -14.43 -2.50 11.20
CA LYS A 74 -15.21 -2.54 9.94
C LYS A 74 -15.15 -3.95 9.37
N PRO A 75 -16.17 -4.40 8.62
CA PRO A 75 -16.08 -5.68 7.90
C PRO A 75 -14.85 -5.72 7.00
N ALA A 76 -14.25 -6.89 6.84
CA ALA A 76 -13.02 -7.04 6.10
C ALA A 76 -13.10 -8.05 4.96
N VAL A 77 -12.29 -7.83 3.94
CA VAL A 77 -11.94 -8.80 2.90
C VAL A 77 -10.44 -9.05 3.02
N ILE A 78 -10.02 -10.33 3.03
CA ILE A 78 -8.60 -10.70 3.02
C ILE A 78 -8.31 -11.57 1.81
N ASP A 79 -7.37 -11.13 0.97
CA ASP A 79 -6.85 -11.85 -0.19
C ASP A 79 -5.57 -12.58 0.18
N PHE A 80 -5.61 -13.91 0.27
CA PHE A 80 -4.41 -14.73 0.39
C PHE A 80 -3.88 -15.04 -1.01
N TYR A 81 -2.69 -14.52 -1.31
CA TYR A 81 -2.09 -14.57 -2.65
C TYR A 81 -0.61 -14.96 -2.60
N ALA A 82 -0.03 -15.24 -3.78
CA ALA A 82 1.41 -15.29 -3.98
C ALA A 82 1.79 -14.54 -5.27
N THR A 83 3.03 -14.07 -5.35
CA THR A 83 3.51 -13.28 -6.49
C THR A 83 3.57 -14.08 -7.80
N TRP A 84 3.83 -15.37 -7.72
CA TRP A 84 3.86 -16.33 -8.85
C TRP A 84 2.48 -16.82 -9.28
N CYS A 85 1.43 -16.57 -8.49
CA CYS A 85 0.08 -17.06 -8.74
C CYS A 85 -0.60 -16.28 -9.90
N GLY A 86 -0.81 -16.96 -11.03
CA GLY A 86 -1.45 -16.37 -12.21
C GLY A 86 -2.88 -15.87 -11.94
N PRO A 87 -3.77 -16.72 -11.40
CA PRO A 87 -5.14 -16.32 -11.07
C PRO A 87 -5.23 -15.16 -10.06
N CYS A 88 -4.28 -15.08 -9.09
CA CYS A 88 -4.24 -13.97 -8.14
C CYS A 88 -4.04 -12.61 -8.82
N ARG A 89 -3.25 -12.57 -9.90
CA ARG A 89 -3.05 -11.35 -10.68
C ARG A 89 -4.32 -10.84 -11.36
N MET A 90 -5.28 -11.72 -11.65
CA MET A 90 -6.59 -11.32 -12.19
C MET A 90 -7.51 -10.77 -11.08
N VAL A 91 -7.44 -11.32 -9.88
CA VAL A 91 -8.26 -10.92 -8.73
C VAL A 91 -7.82 -9.60 -8.13
N ALA A 92 -6.51 -9.35 -8.04
CA ALA A 92 -5.95 -8.16 -7.39
C ALA A 92 -6.54 -6.82 -7.89
N PRO A 93 -6.66 -6.54 -9.20
CA PRO A 93 -7.29 -5.32 -9.68
C PRO A 93 -8.78 -5.23 -9.33
N ILE A 94 -9.49 -6.35 -9.32
CA ILE A 94 -10.91 -6.40 -8.97
C ILE A 94 -11.10 -5.99 -7.50
N LEU A 95 -10.32 -6.56 -6.59
CA LEU A 95 -10.38 -6.23 -5.16
C LEU A 95 -9.97 -4.78 -4.88
N LYS A 96 -8.99 -4.27 -5.62
CA LYS A 96 -8.59 -2.87 -5.56
C LYS A 96 -9.72 -1.92 -5.98
N ASP A 97 -10.43 -2.25 -7.05
CA ASP A 97 -11.59 -1.48 -7.50
C ASP A 97 -12.74 -1.53 -6.49
N LEU A 98 -13.02 -2.72 -5.93
CA LEU A 98 -14.03 -2.89 -4.89
C LEU A 98 -13.65 -2.13 -3.61
N ALA A 99 -12.39 -2.14 -3.20
CA ALA A 99 -11.92 -1.35 -2.07
C ALA A 99 -12.21 0.15 -2.25
N LYS A 100 -12.03 0.67 -3.45
CA LYS A 100 -12.39 2.07 -3.78
C LYS A 100 -13.90 2.29 -3.85
N GLU A 101 -14.64 1.35 -4.44
CA GLU A 101 -16.09 1.44 -4.61
C GLU A 101 -16.82 1.46 -3.26
N TYR A 102 -16.37 0.61 -2.31
CA TYR A 102 -16.98 0.52 -0.99
C TYR A 102 -16.40 1.49 0.03
N GLY A 103 -15.21 2.04 -0.25
CA GLY A 103 -14.57 3.07 0.59
C GLY A 103 -14.54 2.69 2.07
N ASP A 104 -15.07 3.56 2.91
CA ASP A 104 -15.07 3.36 4.36
C ASP A 104 -16.02 2.28 4.89
N SER A 105 -16.84 1.68 4.04
CA SER A 105 -17.78 0.62 4.46
C SER A 105 -17.11 -0.71 4.76
N ILE A 106 -15.95 -0.98 4.17
CA ILE A 106 -15.15 -2.20 4.37
C ILE A 106 -13.67 -1.87 4.41
N VAL A 107 -12.86 -2.82 4.86
CA VAL A 107 -11.42 -2.77 4.68
C VAL A 107 -10.97 -3.97 3.84
N VAL A 108 -10.03 -3.75 2.93
CA VAL A 108 -9.47 -4.83 2.10
C VAL A 108 -7.99 -5.01 2.44
N TYR A 109 -7.64 -6.21 2.83
CA TYR A 109 -6.28 -6.64 3.11
C TYR A 109 -5.80 -7.65 2.07
N LYS A 110 -4.49 -7.78 1.95
CA LYS A 110 -3.82 -8.84 1.18
C LYS A 110 -2.70 -9.45 2.00
N VAL A 111 -2.57 -10.78 1.96
CA VAL A 111 -1.56 -11.56 2.68
C VAL A 111 -0.73 -12.34 1.67
N ASP A 112 0.58 -12.11 1.65
CA ASP A 112 1.53 -12.85 0.82
C ASP A 112 1.87 -14.18 1.52
N THR A 113 1.35 -15.28 1.01
CA THR A 113 1.48 -16.61 1.65
C THR A 113 2.92 -17.14 1.65
N ASP A 114 3.79 -16.64 0.77
CA ASP A 114 5.21 -17.00 0.78
C ASP A 114 5.95 -16.35 1.95
N LYS A 115 5.49 -15.15 2.38
CA LYS A 115 6.05 -14.43 3.52
C LYS A 115 5.38 -14.83 4.83
N GLU A 116 4.07 -14.95 4.82
CA GLU A 116 3.23 -15.21 5.99
C GLU A 116 2.80 -16.69 6.06
N LYS A 117 3.78 -17.61 6.02
CA LYS A 117 3.55 -19.07 5.97
C LYS A 117 2.80 -19.59 7.20
N GLU A 118 3.20 -19.13 8.38
CA GLU A 118 2.58 -19.55 9.64
C GLU A 118 1.10 -19.11 9.71
N LEU A 119 0.81 -17.85 9.36
CA LEU A 119 -0.55 -17.36 9.28
C LEU A 119 -1.37 -18.15 8.26
N SER A 120 -0.81 -18.38 7.07
CA SER A 120 -1.49 -19.11 6.01
C SER A 120 -1.82 -20.56 6.43
N MET A 121 -0.92 -21.22 7.14
CA MET A 121 -1.17 -22.55 7.71
C MET A 121 -2.23 -22.50 8.81
N ALA A 122 -2.16 -21.54 9.74
CA ALA A 122 -3.14 -21.38 10.81
C ALA A 122 -4.56 -21.11 10.27
N MET A 123 -4.65 -20.37 9.15
CA MET A 123 -5.92 -20.10 8.46
C MET A 123 -6.35 -21.24 7.50
N GLY A 124 -5.59 -22.34 7.41
CA GLY A 124 -5.92 -23.48 6.57
C GLY A 124 -5.90 -23.19 5.06
N ILE A 125 -5.06 -22.23 4.61
CA ILE A 125 -4.97 -21.85 3.20
C ILE A 125 -4.26 -22.94 2.40
N GLN A 126 -4.99 -23.60 1.49
CA GLN A 126 -4.49 -24.71 0.68
C GLN A 126 -4.42 -24.38 -0.81
N SER A 127 -5.09 -23.35 -1.25
CA SER A 127 -5.17 -22.96 -2.67
C SER A 127 -5.16 -21.45 -2.82
N LEU A 128 -4.69 -20.94 -3.97
CA LEU A 128 -4.60 -19.51 -4.25
C LEU A 128 -5.31 -19.13 -5.57
N PRO A 129 -5.96 -17.96 -5.59
CA PRO A 129 -6.24 -17.10 -4.45
C PRO A 129 -7.28 -17.71 -3.51
N THR A 130 -7.25 -17.34 -2.24
CA THR A 130 -8.34 -17.58 -1.29
C THR A 130 -8.79 -16.24 -0.72
N ILE A 131 -10.06 -15.92 -0.89
CA ILE A 131 -10.63 -14.65 -0.47
C ILE A 131 -11.56 -14.91 0.73
N VAL A 132 -11.22 -14.30 1.86
CA VAL A 132 -11.98 -14.42 3.11
C VAL A 132 -12.80 -13.17 3.35
N PHE A 133 -14.11 -13.32 3.52
CA PHE A 133 -15.07 -12.25 3.83
C PHE A 133 -15.42 -12.34 5.31
N ILE A 134 -15.08 -11.31 6.06
CA ILE A 134 -15.22 -11.28 7.52
C ILE A 134 -16.26 -10.22 7.89
N PRO A 135 -17.47 -10.65 8.26
CA PRO A 135 -18.50 -9.72 8.76
C PRO A 135 -18.14 -9.20 10.15
N GLN A 136 -18.79 -8.10 10.57
CA GLN A 136 -18.63 -7.56 11.93
C GLN A 136 -19.09 -8.56 13.00
N THR A 137 -20.08 -9.38 12.67
CA THR A 137 -20.63 -10.41 13.54
C THR A 137 -20.87 -11.69 12.74
N GLY A 138 -20.66 -12.84 13.37
CA GLY A 138 -20.84 -14.14 12.70
C GLY A 138 -19.52 -14.72 12.20
N GLN A 139 -19.62 -15.77 11.39
CA GLN A 139 -18.47 -16.52 10.89
C GLN A 139 -17.99 -15.98 9.55
N PRO A 140 -16.66 -16.00 9.28
CA PRO A 140 -16.12 -15.70 7.99
C PRO A 140 -16.67 -16.62 6.90
N GLN A 141 -16.80 -16.10 5.68
CA GLN A 141 -17.07 -16.90 4.48
C GLN A 141 -15.89 -16.83 3.52
N ILE A 142 -15.71 -17.88 2.74
CA ILE A 142 -14.51 -18.06 1.90
C ILE A 142 -14.92 -18.36 0.45
N ILE A 143 -14.23 -17.70 -0.48
CA ILE A 143 -14.24 -18.05 -1.89
C ILE A 143 -12.82 -18.52 -2.25
N VAL A 144 -12.71 -19.75 -2.74
CA VAL A 144 -11.45 -20.34 -3.21
C VAL A 144 -11.38 -20.23 -4.73
N GLY A 145 -10.25 -19.74 -5.24
CA GLY A 145 -10.04 -19.51 -6.66
C GLY A 145 -10.45 -18.12 -7.14
N ALA A 146 -10.17 -17.84 -8.40
CA ALA A 146 -10.55 -16.59 -9.03
C ALA A 146 -12.05 -16.54 -9.32
N ALA A 147 -12.67 -15.40 -9.07
CA ALA A 147 -14.05 -15.11 -9.44
C ALA A 147 -14.13 -13.71 -10.08
N ASP A 148 -15.27 -13.44 -10.71
CA ASP A 148 -15.53 -12.14 -11.31
C ASP A 148 -15.92 -11.06 -10.28
N LYS A 149 -15.91 -9.81 -10.71
CA LYS A 149 -16.27 -8.66 -9.86
C LYS A 149 -17.70 -8.77 -9.31
N ALA A 150 -18.65 -9.30 -10.09
CA ALA A 150 -20.03 -9.42 -9.67
C ALA A 150 -20.19 -10.41 -8.51
N THR A 151 -19.48 -11.52 -8.55
CA THR A 151 -19.44 -12.52 -7.48
C THR A 151 -18.87 -11.95 -6.18
N PHE A 152 -17.74 -11.26 -6.24
CA PHE A 152 -17.17 -10.61 -5.05
C PHE A 152 -18.05 -9.49 -4.50
N LYS A 153 -18.65 -8.70 -5.38
CA LYS A 153 -19.59 -7.63 -5.01
C LYS A 153 -20.82 -8.20 -4.29
N ARG A 154 -21.35 -9.31 -4.79
CA ARG A 154 -22.47 -10.02 -4.13
C ARG A 154 -22.05 -10.52 -2.74
N ALA A 155 -20.90 -11.17 -2.60
CA ALA A 155 -20.40 -11.61 -1.32
C ALA A 155 -20.19 -10.46 -0.32
N ILE A 156 -19.64 -9.32 -0.76
CA ILE A 156 -19.53 -8.12 0.07
C ILE A 156 -20.90 -7.64 0.54
N ASN A 157 -21.87 -7.53 -0.38
CA ASN A 157 -23.19 -7.03 -0.03
C ASN A 157 -23.94 -7.97 0.92
N GLU A 158 -23.98 -9.27 0.61
CA GLU A 158 -24.74 -10.25 1.39
C GLU A 158 -24.07 -10.60 2.72
N VAL A 159 -22.74 -10.84 2.71
CA VAL A 159 -22.01 -11.33 3.89
C VAL A 159 -21.56 -10.18 4.80
N LEU A 160 -21.01 -9.11 4.23
CA LEU A 160 -20.39 -8.05 5.00
C LEU A 160 -21.36 -6.93 5.38
N LEU A 161 -22.27 -6.58 4.47
CA LEU A 161 -23.13 -5.40 4.61
C LEU A 161 -24.61 -5.74 4.85
N ASN A 162 -24.99 -7.04 4.87
CA ASN A 162 -26.36 -7.53 5.04
C ASN A 162 -27.37 -6.87 4.09
N LYS A 163 -26.91 -6.50 2.89
CA LYS A 163 -27.77 -5.92 1.83
C LYS A 163 -28.29 -7.05 0.94
N LYS A 164 -29.59 -7.24 0.95
CA LYS A 164 -30.31 -8.17 0.06
C LYS A 164 -30.63 -7.50 -1.28
#